data_0c74566a5c9398232312e0bc08937314
#
_entry.id   0c74566a5c9398232312e0bc08937314
#
_cell.length_a   1.000
_cell.length_b   1.000
_cell.length_c   1.000
_cell.angle_alpha   90.00
_cell.angle_beta   90.00
_cell.angle_gamma   90.00
#
_symmetry.space_group_name_H-M   'P 1'
#
loop_
_entity.id
_entity.type
_entity.pdbx_description
1 polymer ?
#
loop_
_entity_poly.entity_id
_entity_poly.type
_entity_poly.pdbx_seq_one_letter_code
_entity_poly.pdbx_strand_id
1 'polypeptide(L)'
;MARLSRLLDTNTCIYLIRRRPKEALQRFERFEVGEVGVSVITVSELRYGVEKSTRPEQNLRALEQFLLPLEVLNFGSEATVSYGRVRASLEERGMPIGPLDTLIAAHALSLGATLVTNNTREFERVSGLQIEDWTAS
;
A
#
# COMPACT_ATOMS: atom_id res chain seq x y z
N MET A 1 10.65 -15.51 13.31
CA MET A 1 10.33 -14.10 12.99
C MET A 1 9.63 -14.01 11.66
N ALA A 2 8.53 -13.29 11.63
CA ALA A 2 7.82 -13.06 10.40
C ALA A 2 8.61 -12.13 9.50
N ARG A 3 8.57 -12.38 8.19
CA ARG A 3 9.21 -11.52 7.18
C ARG A 3 8.12 -10.77 6.44
N LEU A 4 8.43 -9.54 6.05
CA LEU A 4 7.52 -8.74 5.24
C LEU A 4 7.20 -9.49 3.95
N SER A 5 5.92 -9.66 3.66
CA SER A 5 5.46 -10.33 2.45
C SER A 5 4.38 -9.53 1.72
N ARG A 6 3.69 -8.65 2.44
CA ARG A 6 2.58 -7.88 1.88
C ARG A 6 2.78 -6.40 2.16
N LEU A 7 2.57 -5.57 1.15
CA LEU A 7 2.56 -4.11 1.28
C LEU A 7 1.16 -3.64 0.92
N LEU A 8 0.51 -2.90 1.82
CA LEU A 8 -0.85 -2.43 1.61
C LEU A 8 -0.83 -1.10 0.86
N ASP A 9 -1.71 -0.95 -0.15
CA ASP A 9 -1.89 0.35 -0.77
C ASP A 9 -2.82 1.21 0.11
N THR A 10 -2.97 2.48 -0.26
CA THR A 10 -3.73 3.43 0.54
C THR A 10 -5.19 3.04 0.69
N ASN A 11 -5.84 2.63 -0.39
CA ASN A 11 -7.26 2.25 -0.34
C ASN A 11 -7.49 1.03 0.54
N THR A 12 -6.61 0.04 0.47
CA THR A 12 -6.71 -1.13 1.33
C THR A 12 -6.60 -0.75 2.80
N CYS A 13 -5.67 0.18 3.12
CA CYS A 13 -5.55 0.69 4.49
C CYS A 13 -6.86 1.33 4.96
N ILE A 14 -7.50 2.13 4.10
CA ILE A 14 -8.75 2.79 4.44
C ILE A 14 -9.85 1.75 4.73
N TYR A 15 -9.94 0.70 3.92
CA TYR A 15 -10.90 -0.37 4.16
C TYR A 15 -10.65 -1.04 5.52
N LEU A 16 -9.40 -1.32 5.83
CA LEU A 16 -9.07 -1.97 7.10
C LEU A 16 -9.35 -1.06 8.30
N ILE A 17 -9.06 0.24 8.19
CA ILE A 17 -9.36 1.20 9.24
C ILE A 17 -10.88 1.27 9.47
N ARG A 18 -11.67 1.26 8.40
CA ARG A 18 -13.14 1.26 8.47
C ARG A 18 -13.72 -0.10 8.83
N ARG A 19 -12.90 -1.14 8.86
CA ARG A 19 -13.29 -2.52 9.15
C ARG A 19 -14.32 -3.05 8.14
N ARG A 20 -14.23 -2.62 6.90
CA ARG A 20 -15.10 -3.01 5.79
C ARG A 20 -14.32 -2.99 4.47
N PRO A 21 -14.56 -3.93 3.56
CA PRO A 21 -15.45 -5.08 3.73
C PRO A 21 -14.84 -6.10 4.70
N LYS A 22 -15.71 -6.91 5.25
CA LYS A 22 -15.35 -7.95 6.21
C LYS A 22 -14.27 -8.91 5.68
N GLU A 23 -14.31 -9.22 4.39
CA GLU A 23 -13.34 -10.09 3.73
C GLU A 23 -11.92 -9.56 3.85
N ALA A 24 -11.74 -8.24 3.69
CA ALA A 24 -10.43 -7.61 3.81
C ALA A 24 -9.89 -7.76 5.23
N LEU A 25 -10.72 -7.49 6.22
CA LEU A 25 -10.32 -7.61 7.61
C LEU A 25 -9.96 -9.06 7.96
N GLN A 26 -10.74 -10.02 7.48
CA GLN A 26 -10.47 -11.43 7.70
C GLN A 26 -9.14 -11.87 7.09
N ARG A 27 -8.83 -11.39 5.89
CA ARG A 27 -7.56 -11.71 5.24
C ARG A 27 -6.40 -11.12 6.03
N PHE A 28 -6.52 -9.86 6.46
CA PHE A 28 -5.51 -9.20 7.26
C PHE A 28 -5.20 -9.97 8.55
N GLU A 29 -6.24 -10.45 9.22
CA GLU A 29 -6.09 -11.15 10.50
C GLU A 29 -5.37 -12.50 10.41
N ARG A 30 -5.17 -13.02 9.21
CA ARG A 30 -4.44 -14.27 8.99
C ARG A 30 -2.93 -14.10 9.03
N PHE A 31 -2.45 -12.86 8.96
CA PHE A 31 -1.01 -12.58 8.92
C PHE A 31 -0.47 -12.28 10.30
N GLU A 32 0.78 -12.66 10.51
CA GLU A 32 1.48 -12.35 11.75
C GLU A 32 2.01 -10.93 11.72
N VAL A 33 2.22 -10.36 12.91
CA VAL A 33 2.90 -9.05 13.04
C VAL A 33 4.26 -9.14 12.34
N GLY A 34 4.58 -8.18 11.50
CA GLY A 34 5.81 -8.15 10.73
C GLY A 34 5.67 -8.61 9.30
N GLU A 35 4.61 -9.37 8.97
CA GLU A 35 4.39 -9.83 7.61
C GLU A 35 3.77 -8.76 6.71
N VAL A 36 3.06 -7.81 7.30
CA VAL A 36 2.31 -6.79 6.57
C VAL A 36 2.88 -5.42 6.89
N GLY A 37 3.09 -4.62 5.88
CA GLY A 37 3.62 -3.27 6.06
C GLY A 37 2.98 -2.28 5.11
N VAL A 38 3.40 -1.03 5.28
CA VAL A 38 2.96 0.09 4.46
C VAL A 38 4.16 0.96 4.12
N SER A 39 4.10 1.56 2.95
CA SER A 39 5.08 2.56 2.54
C SER A 39 4.84 3.86 3.28
N VAL A 40 5.90 4.62 3.59
CA VAL A 40 5.76 5.99 4.08
C VAL A 40 4.95 6.86 3.11
N ILE A 41 4.95 6.52 1.82
CA ILE A 41 4.11 7.21 0.83
C ILE A 41 2.64 7.05 1.20
N THR A 42 2.22 5.83 1.49
CA THR A 42 0.85 5.53 1.92
C THR A 42 0.53 6.24 3.24
N VAL A 43 1.46 6.22 4.20
CA VAL A 43 1.27 6.93 5.47
C VAL A 43 1.05 8.42 5.21
N SER A 44 1.80 9.02 4.28
CA SER A 44 1.63 10.43 3.92
C SER A 44 0.22 10.71 3.39
N GLU A 45 -0.29 9.84 2.52
CA GLU A 45 -1.65 9.99 2.01
C GLU A 45 -2.70 9.87 3.11
N LEU A 46 -2.50 8.92 4.03
CA LEU A 46 -3.43 8.72 5.15
C LEU A 46 -3.41 9.91 6.10
N ARG A 47 -2.23 10.47 6.37
CA ARG A 47 -2.11 11.66 7.21
C ARG A 47 -2.76 12.87 6.56
N TYR A 48 -2.61 13.03 5.25
CA TYR A 48 -3.32 14.07 4.54
C TYR A 48 -4.84 13.91 4.70
N GLY A 49 -5.33 12.68 4.57
CA GLY A 49 -6.75 12.39 4.76
C GLY A 49 -7.25 12.77 6.16
N VAL A 50 -6.43 12.54 7.18
CA VAL A 50 -6.72 12.95 8.56
C VAL A 50 -6.85 14.47 8.65
N GLU A 51 -5.86 15.20 8.11
CA GLU A 51 -5.80 16.67 8.22
C GLU A 51 -6.99 17.35 7.56
N LYS A 52 -7.47 16.82 6.45
CA LYS A 52 -8.60 17.42 5.74
C LYS A 52 -9.98 16.96 6.24
N SER A 53 -10.00 16.01 7.17
CA SER A 53 -11.26 15.43 7.66
C SER A 53 -11.95 16.38 8.63
N THR A 54 -13.24 16.10 8.90
CA THR A 54 -14.03 16.90 9.86
C THR A 54 -13.71 16.57 11.31
N ARG A 55 -13.04 15.45 11.56
CA ARG A 55 -12.68 15.00 12.91
C ARG A 55 -11.22 14.54 12.95
N PRO A 56 -10.27 15.48 12.74
CA PRO A 56 -8.86 15.09 12.59
C PRO A 56 -8.27 14.41 13.82
N GLU A 57 -8.64 14.83 15.03
CA GLU A 57 -8.09 14.22 16.24
C GLU A 57 -8.53 12.76 16.41
N GLN A 58 -9.81 12.50 16.16
CA GLN A 58 -10.36 11.15 16.24
C GLN A 58 -9.76 10.25 15.15
N ASN A 59 -9.67 10.78 13.93
CA ASN A 59 -9.13 10.04 12.80
C ASN A 59 -7.64 9.79 12.94
N LEU A 60 -6.91 10.71 13.55
CA LEU A 60 -5.49 10.48 13.84
C LEU A 60 -5.31 9.31 14.81
N ARG A 61 -6.11 9.25 15.87
CA ARG A 61 -6.04 8.13 16.81
C ARG A 61 -6.33 6.79 16.13
N ALA A 62 -7.33 6.78 15.25
CA ALA A 62 -7.66 5.56 14.49
C ALA A 62 -6.49 5.14 13.60
N LEU A 63 -5.85 6.11 12.94
CA LEU A 63 -4.69 5.83 12.10
C LEU A 63 -3.52 5.28 12.92
N GLU A 64 -3.23 5.89 14.05
CA GLU A 64 -2.13 5.45 14.91
C GLU A 64 -2.36 4.03 15.43
N GLN A 65 -3.59 3.72 15.83
CA GLN A 65 -3.95 2.37 16.25
C GLN A 65 -3.77 1.36 15.12
N PHE A 66 -4.20 1.73 13.92
CA PHE A 66 -4.07 0.88 12.75
C PHE A 66 -2.59 0.56 12.42
N LEU A 67 -1.73 1.56 12.55
CA LEU A 67 -0.31 1.41 12.19
C LEU A 67 0.50 0.59 13.20
N LEU A 68 0.02 0.43 14.44
CA LEU A 68 0.78 -0.26 15.50
C LEU A 68 1.29 -1.64 15.11
N PRO A 69 0.49 -2.53 14.52
CA PRO A 69 0.99 -3.87 14.16
C PRO A 69 1.71 -3.93 12.82
N LEU A 70 1.81 -2.81 12.11
CA LEU A 70 2.37 -2.79 10.76
C LEU A 70 3.83 -2.35 10.75
N GLU A 71 4.59 -2.87 9.79
CA GLU A 71 5.90 -2.32 9.47
C GLU A 71 5.69 -1.08 8.60
N VAL A 72 6.33 0.02 8.98
CA VAL A 72 6.32 1.23 8.16
C VAL A 72 7.66 1.32 7.45
N LEU A 73 7.67 1.22 6.13
CA LEU A 73 8.87 1.11 5.32
C LEU A 73 9.24 2.47 4.72
N ASN A 74 10.47 2.88 4.95
CA ASN A 74 11.01 4.08 4.32
C ASN A 74 11.28 3.82 2.84
N PHE A 75 11.11 4.85 2.02
CA PHE A 75 11.34 4.77 0.59
C PHE A 75 12.85 4.99 0.36
N GLY A 76 13.59 3.88 0.29
CA GLY A 76 15.04 3.92 0.24
C GLY A 76 15.61 3.97 -1.17
N SER A 77 16.93 3.90 -1.26
CA SER A 77 17.64 4.00 -2.53
C SER A 77 17.21 2.97 -3.56
N GLU A 78 16.99 1.73 -3.11
CA GLU A 78 16.54 0.65 -4.01
C GLU A 78 15.17 0.95 -4.61
N ALA A 79 14.29 1.57 -3.83
CA ALA A 79 12.97 1.96 -4.32
C ALA A 79 13.09 3.05 -5.39
N THR A 80 14.07 3.93 -5.29
CA THR A 80 14.27 4.96 -6.33
C THR A 80 14.69 4.35 -7.65
N VAL A 81 15.50 3.31 -7.62
CA VAL A 81 15.90 2.57 -8.84
C VAL A 81 14.67 1.91 -9.47
N SER A 82 13.86 1.23 -8.67
CA SER A 82 12.63 0.62 -9.15
C SER A 82 11.68 1.67 -9.73
N TYR A 83 11.56 2.82 -9.07
CA TYR A 83 10.68 3.89 -9.54
C TYR A 83 11.06 4.35 -10.95
N GLY A 84 12.35 4.60 -11.18
CA GLY A 84 12.82 5.02 -12.51
C GLY A 84 12.46 4.02 -13.58
N ARG A 85 12.67 2.74 -13.29
CA ARG A 85 12.37 1.67 -14.25
C ARG A 85 10.88 1.50 -14.50
N VAL A 86 10.09 1.50 -13.44
CA VAL A 86 8.63 1.34 -13.53
C VAL A 86 8.01 2.49 -14.33
N ARG A 87 8.35 3.72 -13.96
CA ARG A 87 7.80 4.88 -14.62
C ARG A 87 8.18 4.94 -16.10
N ALA A 88 9.45 4.72 -16.41
CA ALA A 88 9.92 4.74 -17.80
C ALA A 88 9.21 3.68 -18.64
N SER A 89 9.05 2.48 -18.10
CA SER A 89 8.37 1.39 -18.79
C SER A 89 6.90 1.71 -19.05
N LEU A 90 6.21 2.26 -18.06
CA LEU A 90 4.79 2.59 -18.20
C LEU A 90 4.58 3.70 -19.23
N GLU A 91 5.42 4.73 -19.20
CA GLU A 91 5.35 5.84 -20.15
C GLU A 91 5.67 5.38 -21.57
N GLU A 92 6.67 4.52 -21.72
CA GLU A 92 7.07 3.98 -23.01
C GLU A 92 5.95 3.17 -23.65
N ARG A 93 5.18 2.44 -22.84
CA ARG A 93 4.04 1.66 -23.33
C ARG A 93 2.74 2.48 -23.45
N GLY A 94 2.79 3.77 -23.10
CA GLY A 94 1.62 4.63 -23.15
C GLY A 94 0.56 4.27 -22.10
N MET A 95 0.97 3.69 -20.99
CA MET A 95 0.06 3.20 -19.95
C MET A 95 0.44 3.72 -18.55
N PRO A 96 0.63 5.04 -18.39
CA PRO A 96 1.00 5.56 -17.06
C PRO A 96 -0.09 5.34 -16.02
N ILE A 97 0.31 5.28 -14.76
CA ILE A 97 -0.60 5.24 -13.63
C ILE A 97 -0.37 6.48 -12.77
N GLY A 98 -1.19 6.70 -11.76
CA GLY A 98 -1.06 7.87 -10.90
C GLY A 98 0.34 7.98 -10.30
N PRO A 99 0.82 9.21 -10.02
CA PRO A 99 2.20 9.39 -9.54
C PRO A 99 2.46 8.75 -8.18
N LEU A 100 1.53 8.83 -7.25
CA LEU A 100 1.70 8.17 -5.95
C LEU A 100 1.61 6.66 -6.08
N ASP A 101 0.74 6.16 -6.95
CA ASP A 101 0.64 4.72 -7.20
C ASP A 101 1.90 4.18 -7.85
N THR A 102 2.56 4.98 -8.69
CA THR A 102 3.86 4.60 -9.27
C THR A 102 4.90 4.42 -8.18
N LEU A 103 4.93 5.32 -7.20
CA LEU A 103 5.85 5.22 -6.06
C LEU A 103 5.56 3.97 -5.22
N ILE A 104 4.29 3.71 -4.94
CA ILE A 104 3.88 2.56 -4.14
C ILE A 104 4.24 1.24 -4.84
N ALA A 105 3.96 1.15 -6.15
CA ALA A 105 4.30 -0.03 -6.94
C ALA A 105 5.80 -0.28 -6.96
N ALA A 106 6.58 0.77 -7.18
CA ALA A 106 8.04 0.69 -7.19
C ALA A 106 8.58 0.23 -5.83
N HIS A 107 7.98 0.74 -4.75
CA HIS A 107 8.38 0.37 -3.40
C HIS A 107 8.13 -1.12 -3.16
N ALA A 108 6.95 -1.62 -3.52
CA ALA A 108 6.63 -3.04 -3.37
C ALA A 108 7.62 -3.91 -4.15
N LEU A 109 7.93 -3.54 -5.39
CA LEU A 109 8.90 -4.28 -6.20
C LEU A 109 10.27 -4.32 -5.54
N SER A 110 10.75 -3.19 -5.01
CA SER A 110 12.06 -3.12 -4.38
C SER A 110 12.15 -3.98 -3.13
N LEU A 111 11.02 -4.20 -2.46
CA LEU A 111 10.95 -5.01 -1.25
C LEU A 111 10.69 -6.49 -1.55
N GLY A 112 10.39 -6.84 -2.79
CA GLY A 112 9.96 -8.19 -3.14
C GLY A 112 8.63 -8.56 -2.50
N ALA A 113 7.78 -7.57 -2.19
CA ALA A 113 6.50 -7.80 -1.52
C ALA A 113 5.36 -7.81 -2.52
N THR A 114 4.31 -8.57 -2.19
CA THR A 114 3.05 -8.52 -2.92
C THR A 114 2.31 -7.26 -2.53
N LEU A 115 1.84 -6.51 -3.51
CA LEU A 115 1.03 -5.32 -3.24
C LEU A 115 -0.42 -5.73 -3.05
N VAL A 116 -1.01 -5.30 -1.94
CA VAL A 116 -2.43 -5.56 -1.67
C VAL A 116 -3.21 -4.32 -2.09
N THR A 117 -4.05 -4.49 -3.09
CA THR A 117 -4.80 -3.39 -3.71
C THR A 117 -6.11 -3.90 -4.30
N ASN A 118 -7.15 -3.09 -4.27
CA ASN A 118 -8.36 -3.40 -5.04
C ASN A 118 -8.33 -2.76 -6.42
N ASN A 119 -7.35 -1.92 -6.71
CA ASN A 119 -7.19 -1.29 -8.02
C ASN A 119 -6.30 -2.16 -8.91
N THR A 120 -6.73 -3.40 -9.11
CA THR A 120 -5.94 -4.39 -9.84
C THR A 120 -5.70 -3.98 -11.29
N ARG A 121 -6.70 -3.37 -11.92
CA ARG A 121 -6.62 -2.96 -13.31
C ARG A 121 -5.44 -2.03 -13.58
N GLU A 122 -5.21 -1.07 -12.68
CA GLU A 122 -4.11 -0.11 -12.82
C GLU A 122 -2.77 -0.78 -12.51
N PHE A 123 -2.68 -1.48 -11.40
CA PHE A 123 -1.41 -2.07 -10.96
C PHE A 123 -0.97 -3.28 -11.80
N GLU A 124 -1.88 -3.93 -12.52
CA GLU A 124 -1.52 -4.98 -13.47
C GLU A 124 -0.61 -4.48 -14.59
N ARG A 125 -0.61 -3.19 -14.84
CA ARG A 125 0.27 -2.58 -15.84
C ARG A 125 1.75 -2.65 -15.46
N VAL A 126 2.05 -2.85 -14.19
CA VAL A 126 3.42 -2.86 -13.69
C VAL A 126 4.01 -4.26 -13.81
N SER A 127 5.00 -4.41 -14.71
CA SER A 127 5.63 -5.71 -14.96
C SER A 127 6.34 -6.23 -13.71
N GLY A 128 6.11 -7.50 -13.41
CA GLY A 128 6.79 -8.18 -12.30
C GLY A 128 6.18 -7.94 -10.94
N LEU A 129 5.17 -7.07 -10.84
CA LEU A 129 4.51 -6.80 -9.57
C LEU A 129 3.46 -7.87 -9.27
N GLN A 130 3.59 -8.51 -8.13
CA GLN A 130 2.56 -9.42 -7.63
C GLN A 130 1.51 -8.61 -6.92
N ILE A 131 0.24 -8.84 -7.23
CA ILE A 131 -0.87 -8.12 -6.60
C ILE A 131 -1.90 -9.07 -6.03
N GLU A 132 -2.59 -8.62 -5.01
CA GLU A 132 -3.60 -9.39 -4.30
C GLU A 132 -4.73 -8.46 -3.90
N ASP A 133 -5.97 -8.86 -4.13
CA ASP A 133 -7.14 -8.07 -3.75
C ASP A 133 -7.84 -8.75 -2.57
N TRP A 134 -7.80 -8.10 -1.42
CA TRP A 134 -8.42 -8.63 -0.20
C TRP A 134 -9.91 -8.31 -0.10
N THR A 135 -10.42 -7.47 -1.01
CA THR A 135 -11.86 -7.13 -1.02
C THR A 135 -12.68 -8.11 -1.85
N ALA A 136 -12.01 -8.91 -2.68
CA ALA A 136 -12.66 -9.90 -3.50
C ALA A 136 -12.96 -11.16 -2.66
N SER A 137 -14.15 -11.70 -2.80
CA SER A 137 -14.56 -12.90 -2.10
C SER A 137 -14.09 -14.17 -2.81
#